data_1775bb2b9d864b33c198a0de01ea2768
#
_entry.id   1775bb2b9d864b33c198a0de01ea2768
#
_cell.length_a   1.000
_cell.length_b   1.000
_cell.length_c   1.000
_cell.angle_alpha   90.00
_cell.angle_beta   90.00
_cell.angle_gamma   90.00
#
_symmetry.space_group_name_H-M   'P 1'
#
loop_
_entity.id
_entity.type
_entity.pdbx_description
1 polymer ?
#
loop_
_entity_poly.entity_id
_entity_poly.type
_entity_poly.pdbx_seq_one_letter_code
_entity_poly.pdbx_strand_id
1 'polypeptide(L)'
;MLFAGALAVYQLSRAFVVGDAGDAVRNAWEIIDIEKASGLFFETSVQRWMLDNLHLTQFLNHFYVWAHLPVTAAFFVWLYRTRREAYPFVRNAFFVANGVALAVFVVYPVAPPRLMTSEGFIDTLSIISGIDLHAGNLSGWFNPFAAVPSMHFAYALMIGVVAAMLLRRWSMRLLVLTYPLLVFVAIVGTANHYVLDAAAGAAVIATAFAATALWRVGYARIRCAEEPAAPTGLRTD
;
A
#
# COMPACT_ATOMS: atom_id res chain seq x y z
N MET A 1 7.50 19.98 1.31
CA MET A 1 7.35 20.11 -0.14
C MET A 1 7.20 18.76 -0.86
N LEU A 2 8.05 17.73 -0.63
CA LEU A 2 7.94 16.43 -1.32
C LEU A 2 6.61 15.67 -1.06
N PHE A 3 6.07 15.72 0.16
CA PHE A 3 4.79 15.08 0.49
C PHE A 3 3.60 15.76 -0.23
N ALA A 4 3.60 17.09 -0.28
CA ALA A 4 2.59 17.84 -1.03
C ALA A 4 2.70 17.58 -2.54
N GLY A 5 3.92 17.44 -3.07
CA GLY A 5 4.15 17.05 -4.46
C GLY A 5 3.64 15.64 -4.78
N ALA A 6 3.88 14.66 -3.89
CA ALA A 6 3.38 13.30 -4.04
C ALA A 6 1.84 13.25 -3.99
N LEU A 7 1.23 14.02 -3.09
CA LEU A 7 -0.23 14.15 -3.00
C LEU A 7 -0.80 14.81 -4.26
N ALA A 8 -0.14 15.85 -4.79
CA ALA A 8 -0.54 16.51 -6.02
C ALA A 8 -0.43 15.57 -7.24
N VAL A 9 0.66 14.79 -7.33
CA VAL A 9 0.83 13.77 -8.38
C VAL A 9 -0.24 12.69 -8.27
N TYR A 10 -0.55 12.22 -7.06
CA TYR A 10 -1.64 11.27 -6.83
C TYR A 10 -3.00 11.85 -7.23
N GLN A 11 -3.31 13.09 -6.89
CA GLN A 11 -4.56 13.74 -7.26
C GLN A 11 -4.66 14.02 -8.76
N LEU A 12 -3.56 14.42 -9.40
CA LEU A 12 -3.52 14.62 -10.85
C LEU A 12 -3.68 13.29 -11.59
N SER A 13 -2.97 12.24 -11.16
CA SER A 13 -3.09 10.92 -11.79
C SER A 13 -4.49 10.37 -11.70
N ARG A 14 -5.21 10.66 -10.62
CA ARG A 14 -6.59 10.27 -10.43
C ARG A 14 -7.54 10.92 -11.46
N ALA A 15 -7.29 12.16 -11.86
CA ALA A 15 -8.06 12.83 -12.92
C ALA A 15 -7.90 12.14 -14.29
N PHE A 16 -6.79 11.41 -14.48
CA PHE A 16 -6.49 10.64 -15.70
C PHE A 16 -6.83 9.15 -15.59
N VAL A 17 -7.11 8.63 -14.39
CA VAL A 17 -7.35 7.19 -14.08
C VAL A 17 -8.83 6.94 -13.82
N VAL A 18 -9.73 7.55 -14.58
CA VAL A 18 -11.11 7.09 -14.65
C VAL A 18 -11.12 5.93 -15.66
N GLY A 19 -10.71 4.75 -15.20
CA GLY A 19 -10.90 3.52 -15.97
C GLY A 19 -12.38 3.30 -16.26
N ASP A 20 -12.69 2.68 -17.39
CA ASP A 20 -14.05 2.26 -17.69
C ASP A 20 -14.53 1.30 -16.57
N ALA A 21 -15.69 1.58 -15.98
CA ALA A 21 -16.31 0.75 -14.97
C ALA A 21 -16.53 -0.70 -15.46
N GLY A 22 -16.79 -0.88 -16.76
CA GLY A 22 -16.91 -2.20 -17.40
C GLY A 22 -15.60 -2.99 -17.35
N ASP A 23 -14.49 -2.33 -17.66
CA ASP A 23 -13.16 -2.95 -17.58
C ASP A 23 -12.80 -3.30 -16.13
N ALA A 24 -13.07 -2.42 -15.20
CA ALA A 24 -12.80 -2.65 -13.78
C ALA A 24 -13.60 -3.84 -13.21
N VAL A 25 -14.85 -3.99 -13.61
CA VAL A 25 -15.68 -5.14 -13.21
C VAL A 25 -15.19 -6.42 -13.88
N ARG A 26 -14.83 -6.39 -15.16
CA ARG A 26 -14.27 -7.57 -15.87
C ARG A 26 -12.97 -8.04 -15.20
N ASN A 27 -12.06 -7.13 -14.90
CA ASN A 27 -10.80 -7.45 -14.24
C ASN A 27 -11.03 -7.98 -12.80
N ALA A 28 -12.06 -7.48 -12.11
CA ALA A 28 -12.46 -8.03 -10.81
C ALA A 28 -12.92 -9.50 -10.90
N TRP A 29 -13.65 -9.86 -11.95
CA TRP A 29 -14.02 -11.26 -12.21
C TRP A 29 -12.80 -12.15 -12.44
N GLU A 30 -11.81 -11.69 -13.19
CA GLU A 30 -10.56 -12.43 -13.39
C GLU A 30 -9.87 -12.74 -12.05
N ILE A 31 -9.81 -11.77 -11.12
CA ILE A 31 -9.24 -11.97 -9.79
C ILE A 31 -10.04 -12.99 -8.99
N ILE A 32 -11.38 -12.87 -8.97
CA ILE A 32 -12.27 -13.80 -8.28
C ILE A 32 -12.08 -15.22 -8.82
N ASP A 33 -11.98 -15.39 -10.13
CA ASP A 33 -11.77 -16.69 -10.76
C ASP A 33 -10.40 -17.30 -10.39
N ILE A 34 -9.34 -16.48 -10.34
CA ILE A 34 -8.01 -16.91 -9.89
C ILE A 34 -8.06 -17.33 -8.42
N GLU A 35 -8.71 -16.56 -7.55
CA GLU A 35 -8.83 -16.88 -6.12
C GLU A 35 -9.67 -18.14 -5.89
N LYS A 36 -10.77 -18.31 -6.62
CA LYS A 36 -11.57 -19.54 -6.59
C LYS A 36 -10.75 -20.75 -7.04
N ALA A 37 -10.02 -20.64 -8.15
CA ALA A 37 -9.20 -21.72 -8.68
C ALA A 37 -8.03 -22.10 -7.77
N SER A 38 -7.47 -21.14 -7.04
CA SER A 38 -6.37 -21.34 -6.09
C SER A 38 -6.81 -21.66 -4.66
N GLY A 39 -8.12 -21.67 -4.38
CA GLY A 39 -8.67 -21.89 -3.03
C GLY A 39 -8.46 -20.72 -2.06
N LEU A 40 -8.15 -19.54 -2.59
CA LEU A 40 -7.92 -18.32 -1.80
C LEU A 40 -9.19 -17.46 -1.65
N PHE A 41 -10.29 -17.80 -2.30
CA PHE A 41 -11.55 -17.04 -2.22
C PHE A 41 -12.30 -17.35 -0.93
N PHE A 42 -11.93 -16.69 0.15
CA PHE A 42 -12.57 -16.81 1.45
C PHE A 42 -13.13 -15.49 2.01
N GLU A 43 -13.00 -14.40 1.28
CA GLU A 43 -13.37 -13.04 1.68
C GLU A 43 -14.86 -12.95 2.07
N THR A 44 -15.74 -13.59 1.31
CA THR A 44 -17.18 -13.62 1.62
C THR A 44 -17.47 -14.32 2.95
N SER A 45 -16.65 -15.32 3.32
CA SER A 45 -16.77 -16.02 4.60
C SER A 45 -16.29 -15.14 5.76
N VAL A 46 -15.17 -14.43 5.56
CA VAL A 46 -14.64 -13.46 6.53
C VAL A 46 -15.61 -12.30 6.71
N GLN A 47 -16.17 -11.77 5.63
CA GLN A 47 -17.14 -10.69 5.71
C GLN A 47 -18.42 -11.14 6.45
N ARG A 48 -18.96 -12.34 6.18
CA ARG A 48 -20.11 -12.87 6.92
C ARG A 48 -19.84 -12.94 8.41
N TRP A 49 -18.68 -13.47 8.81
CA TRP A 49 -18.30 -13.50 10.22
C TRP A 49 -18.22 -12.10 10.83
N MET A 50 -17.71 -11.11 10.09
CA MET A 50 -17.68 -9.71 10.54
C MET A 50 -19.08 -9.10 10.67
N LEU A 51 -20.02 -9.46 9.81
CA LEU A 51 -21.39 -8.95 9.86
C LEU A 51 -22.12 -9.40 11.13
N ASP A 52 -21.72 -10.52 11.74
CA ASP A 52 -22.21 -10.94 13.06
C ASP A 52 -21.71 -10.02 14.19
N ASN A 53 -20.70 -9.17 13.93
CA ASN A 53 -20.09 -8.26 14.88
C ASN A 53 -20.06 -6.81 14.34
N LEU A 54 -21.21 -6.16 14.29
CA LEU A 54 -21.36 -4.84 13.67
C LEU A 54 -20.43 -3.76 14.25
N HIS A 55 -20.17 -3.78 15.56
CA HIS A 55 -19.23 -2.83 16.18
C HIS A 55 -17.80 -3.02 15.68
N LEU A 56 -17.36 -4.27 15.53
CA LEU A 56 -16.04 -4.58 14.96
C LEU A 56 -15.97 -4.12 13.50
N THR A 57 -17.00 -4.42 12.72
CA THR A 57 -17.06 -4.00 11.31
C THR A 57 -17.04 -2.49 11.18
N GLN A 58 -17.79 -1.77 11.99
CA GLN A 58 -17.80 -0.31 12.02
C GLN A 58 -16.42 0.25 12.41
N PHE A 59 -15.77 -0.31 13.42
CA PHE A 59 -14.42 0.07 13.82
C PHE A 59 -13.43 -0.13 12.67
N LEU A 60 -13.46 -1.30 11.99
CA LEU A 60 -12.54 -1.61 10.90
C LEU A 60 -12.78 -0.76 9.64
N ASN A 61 -14.03 -0.40 9.36
CA ASN A 61 -14.37 0.57 8.31
C ASN A 61 -13.74 1.95 8.57
N HIS A 62 -13.89 2.48 9.80
CA HIS A 62 -13.27 3.75 10.18
C HIS A 62 -11.74 3.65 10.19
N PHE A 63 -11.21 2.53 10.68
CA PHE A 63 -9.77 2.27 10.66
C PHE A 63 -9.22 2.25 9.24
N TYR A 64 -9.90 1.59 8.31
CA TYR A 64 -9.53 1.55 6.89
C TYR A 64 -9.48 2.95 6.29
N VAL A 65 -10.51 3.75 6.47
CA VAL A 65 -10.61 5.07 5.84
C VAL A 65 -9.66 6.10 6.48
N TRP A 66 -9.55 6.10 7.81
CA TRP A 66 -8.92 7.22 8.53
C TRP A 66 -7.54 6.92 9.11
N ALA A 67 -7.17 5.66 9.39
CA ALA A 67 -5.89 5.36 10.05
C ALA A 67 -4.70 5.37 9.10
N HIS A 68 -4.91 5.00 7.86
CA HIS A 68 -3.84 4.73 6.89
C HIS A 68 -2.88 5.92 6.68
N LEU A 69 -3.40 7.09 6.35
CA LEU A 69 -2.58 8.29 6.10
C LEU A 69 -1.90 8.82 7.36
N PRO A 70 -2.60 9.00 8.50
CA PRO A 70 -1.95 9.45 9.74
C PRO A 70 -0.86 8.51 10.24
N VAL A 71 -1.09 7.20 10.21
CA VAL A 71 -0.09 6.21 10.64
C VAL A 71 1.14 6.25 9.73
N THR A 72 0.93 6.32 8.41
CA THR A 72 2.04 6.44 7.45
C THR A 72 2.83 7.74 7.66
N ALA A 73 2.14 8.87 7.85
CA ALA A 73 2.79 10.14 8.12
C ALA A 73 3.57 10.12 9.45
N ALA A 74 2.97 9.59 10.52
CA ALA A 74 3.62 9.44 11.83
C ALA A 74 4.87 8.54 11.74
N PHE A 75 4.79 7.44 10.98
CA PHE A 75 5.94 6.58 10.73
C PHE A 75 7.08 7.33 10.03
N PHE A 76 6.81 8.10 8.97
CA PHE A 76 7.86 8.86 8.29
C PHE A 76 8.44 9.98 9.17
N VAL A 77 7.63 10.64 10.00
CA VAL A 77 8.10 11.62 10.97
C VAL A 77 9.01 10.95 12.02
N TRP A 78 8.58 9.81 12.57
CA TRP A 78 9.39 9.02 13.49
C TRP A 78 10.72 8.58 12.85
N LEU A 79 10.68 8.04 11.64
CA LEU A 79 11.86 7.58 10.92
C LEU A 79 12.84 8.74 10.66
N TYR A 80 12.34 9.89 10.22
CA TYR A 80 13.15 11.08 9.97
C TYR A 80 13.83 11.60 11.25
N ARG A 81 13.12 11.58 12.38
CA ARG A 81 13.65 12.09 13.65
C ARG A 81 14.62 11.13 14.34
N THR A 82 14.38 9.82 14.23
CA THR A 82 15.10 8.82 15.03
C THR A 82 16.07 7.96 14.23
N ARG A 83 15.91 7.85 12.92
CA ARG A 83 16.68 6.97 12.03
C ARG A 83 17.01 7.67 10.70
N ARG A 84 17.66 8.81 10.77
CA ARG A 84 17.93 9.67 9.61
C ARG A 84 18.66 8.97 8.46
N GLU A 85 19.52 8.00 8.76
CA GLU A 85 20.26 7.24 7.75
C GLU A 85 19.36 6.29 6.95
N ALA A 86 18.32 5.71 7.58
CA ALA A 86 17.37 4.82 6.92
C ALA A 86 16.31 5.60 6.13
N TYR A 87 16.01 6.84 6.54
CA TYR A 87 14.93 7.64 5.98
C TYR A 87 14.97 7.80 4.45
N PRO A 88 16.10 8.20 3.82
CA PRO A 88 16.13 8.38 2.37
C PRO A 88 15.86 7.09 1.59
N PHE A 89 16.33 5.96 2.13
CA PHE A 89 16.14 4.65 1.50
C PHE A 89 14.66 4.24 1.53
N VAL A 90 14.02 4.30 2.70
CA VAL A 90 12.61 3.94 2.86
C VAL A 90 11.70 4.90 2.09
N ARG A 91 11.99 6.21 2.15
CA ARG A 91 11.27 7.22 1.37
C ARG A 91 11.33 6.95 -0.14
N ASN A 92 12.52 6.63 -0.66
CA ASN A 92 12.69 6.37 -2.09
C ASN A 92 11.94 5.10 -2.51
N ALA A 93 12.01 4.02 -1.71
CA ALA A 93 11.23 2.81 -1.95
C ALA A 93 9.71 3.11 -1.91
N PHE A 94 9.25 3.94 -0.98
CA PHE A 94 7.85 4.39 -0.93
C PHE A 94 7.44 5.09 -2.23
N PHE A 95 8.24 6.01 -2.77
CA PHE A 95 7.92 6.68 -4.02
C PHE A 95 7.95 5.75 -5.23
N VAL A 96 8.90 4.83 -5.29
CA VAL A 96 8.94 3.80 -6.34
C VAL A 96 7.68 2.93 -6.29
N ALA A 97 7.28 2.47 -5.09
CA ALA A 97 6.06 1.68 -4.92
C ALA A 97 4.81 2.43 -5.40
N ASN A 98 4.69 3.73 -5.06
CA ASN A 98 3.59 4.57 -5.54
C ASN A 98 3.58 4.73 -7.06
N GLY A 99 4.76 4.93 -7.67
CA GLY A 99 4.87 5.01 -9.12
C GLY A 99 4.43 3.73 -9.83
N VAL A 100 4.85 2.56 -9.30
CA VAL A 100 4.42 1.26 -9.83
C VAL A 100 2.91 1.06 -9.64
N ALA A 101 2.39 1.31 -8.44
CA ALA A 101 0.96 1.16 -8.17
C ALA A 101 0.11 2.05 -9.09
N LEU A 102 0.55 3.30 -9.29
CA LEU A 102 -0.13 4.23 -10.18
C LEU A 102 -0.17 3.71 -11.62
N ALA A 103 0.95 3.18 -12.13
CA ALA A 103 0.98 2.57 -13.46
C ALA A 103 -0.01 1.40 -13.56
N VAL A 104 -0.08 0.55 -12.51
CA VAL A 104 -1.04 -0.57 -12.48
C VAL A 104 -2.49 -0.06 -12.46
N PHE A 105 -2.82 0.93 -11.64
CA PHE A 105 -4.17 1.51 -11.59
C PHE A 105 -4.64 2.07 -12.94
N VAL A 106 -3.71 2.59 -13.75
CA VAL A 106 -4.01 3.09 -15.10
C VAL A 106 -4.29 1.96 -16.07
N VAL A 107 -3.43 0.93 -16.09
CA VAL A 107 -3.48 -0.13 -17.12
C VAL A 107 -4.39 -1.29 -16.75
N TYR A 108 -4.67 -1.48 -15.46
CA TYR A 108 -5.47 -2.58 -14.94
C TYR A 108 -6.38 -2.10 -13.80
N PRO A 109 -7.41 -1.29 -14.11
CA PRO A 109 -8.39 -0.87 -13.11
C PRO A 109 -9.18 -2.07 -12.62
N VAL A 110 -9.42 -2.16 -11.29
CA VAL A 110 -10.14 -3.28 -10.66
C VAL A 110 -11.18 -2.75 -9.70
N ALA A 111 -12.41 -3.24 -9.84
CA ALA A 111 -13.48 -2.97 -8.91
C ALA A 111 -13.26 -3.73 -7.58
N PRO A 112 -13.33 -3.08 -6.42
CA PRO A 112 -13.18 -3.75 -5.13
C PRO A 112 -14.33 -4.72 -4.85
N PRO A 113 -14.12 -5.73 -3.98
CA PRO A 113 -15.13 -6.74 -3.67
C PRO A 113 -16.50 -6.17 -3.28
N ARG A 114 -16.54 -5.07 -2.51
CA ARG A 114 -17.81 -4.45 -2.08
C ARG A 114 -18.73 -4.00 -3.23
N LEU A 115 -18.17 -3.82 -4.43
CA LEU A 115 -18.95 -3.49 -5.64
C LEU A 115 -19.42 -4.74 -6.41
N MET A 116 -18.91 -5.94 -6.05
CA MET A 116 -19.24 -7.22 -6.68
C MET A 116 -20.38 -7.93 -5.93
N THR A 117 -21.55 -7.28 -5.85
CA THR A 117 -22.69 -7.75 -5.06
C THR A 117 -23.26 -9.07 -5.55
N SER A 118 -23.09 -9.43 -6.84
CA SER A 118 -23.47 -10.72 -7.41
C SER A 118 -22.72 -11.92 -6.78
N GLU A 119 -21.55 -11.71 -6.20
CA GLU A 119 -20.78 -12.72 -5.46
C GLU A 119 -21.15 -12.77 -3.97
N GLY A 120 -22.14 -11.99 -3.52
CA GLY A 120 -22.61 -11.95 -2.15
C GLY A 120 -21.84 -10.97 -1.26
N PHE A 121 -21.01 -10.10 -1.83
CA PHE A 121 -20.38 -9.03 -1.07
C PHE A 121 -21.36 -7.92 -0.73
N ILE A 122 -21.13 -7.26 0.41
CA ILE A 122 -21.91 -6.13 0.91
C ILE A 122 -20.97 -4.93 1.10
N ASP A 123 -21.41 -3.75 0.67
CA ASP A 123 -20.67 -2.50 0.96
C ASP A 123 -20.90 -2.08 2.43
N THR A 124 -20.04 -2.60 3.30
CA THR A 124 -20.09 -2.32 4.75
C THR A 124 -19.75 -0.88 5.09
N LEU A 125 -18.97 -0.19 4.24
CA LEU A 125 -18.64 1.24 4.43
C LEU A 125 -19.92 2.07 4.39
N SER A 126 -20.69 1.91 3.32
CA SER A 126 -21.92 2.66 3.11
C SER A 126 -23.03 2.21 4.06
N ILE A 127 -23.32 0.89 4.13
CA ILE A 127 -24.51 0.35 4.80
C ILE A 127 -24.35 0.37 6.33
N ILE A 128 -23.15 0.07 6.86
CA ILE A 128 -22.94 -0.04 8.31
C ILE A 128 -22.37 1.22 8.92
N SER A 129 -21.46 1.88 8.21
CA SER A 129 -20.72 3.04 8.76
C SER A 129 -21.19 4.39 8.21
N GLY A 130 -22.09 4.40 7.22
CA GLY A 130 -22.57 5.61 6.58
C GLY A 130 -21.46 6.38 5.83
N ILE A 131 -20.36 5.69 5.47
CA ILE A 131 -19.22 6.28 4.77
C ILE A 131 -19.40 6.00 3.27
N ASP A 132 -19.85 6.99 2.53
CA ASP A 132 -19.93 6.91 1.07
C ASP A 132 -18.68 7.54 0.45
N LEU A 133 -17.80 6.67 -0.11
CA LEU A 133 -16.58 7.12 -0.79
C LEU A 133 -16.86 7.68 -2.21
N HIS A 134 -18.07 7.51 -2.72
CA HIS A 134 -18.47 7.90 -4.08
C HIS A 134 -19.33 9.15 -4.11
N ALA A 135 -19.85 9.60 -2.98
CA ALA A 135 -20.70 10.79 -2.87
C ALA A 135 -20.10 11.90 -2.01
N GLY A 136 -20.56 13.12 -2.26
CA GLY A 136 -20.23 14.29 -1.44
C GLY A 136 -18.75 14.69 -1.51
N ASN A 137 -18.24 15.21 -0.40
CA ASN A 137 -16.87 15.75 -0.29
C ASN A 137 -15.76 14.72 -0.42
N LEU A 138 -16.05 13.41 -0.35
CA LEU A 138 -15.10 12.31 -0.44
C LEU A 138 -14.96 11.76 -1.86
N SER A 139 -15.96 11.95 -2.74
CA SER A 139 -15.92 11.43 -4.12
C SER A 139 -14.70 11.92 -4.91
N GLY A 140 -14.18 13.08 -4.55
CA GLY A 140 -12.98 13.67 -5.10
C GLY A 140 -11.66 13.06 -4.59
N TRP A 141 -11.60 12.20 -3.55
CA TRP A 141 -10.37 11.76 -2.89
C TRP A 141 -10.02 10.28 -3.12
N PHE A 142 -10.96 9.48 -3.57
CA PHE A 142 -10.78 8.03 -3.74
C PHE A 142 -11.03 7.61 -5.20
N ASN A 143 -10.12 6.81 -5.76
CA ASN A 143 -10.37 6.13 -7.02
C ASN A 143 -11.16 4.85 -6.73
N PRO A 144 -12.40 4.71 -7.24
CA PRO A 144 -13.24 3.55 -6.96
C PRO A 144 -12.68 2.24 -7.54
N PHE A 145 -11.80 2.30 -8.53
CA PHE A 145 -11.29 1.15 -9.28
C PHE A 145 -9.81 0.88 -9.06
N ALA A 146 -9.25 1.36 -7.96
CA ALA A 146 -7.86 1.15 -7.57
C ALA A 146 -7.72 0.05 -6.52
N ALA A 147 -8.33 -1.14 -6.76
CA ALA A 147 -8.23 -2.24 -5.81
C ALA A 147 -6.84 -2.90 -5.87
N VAL A 148 -6.29 -3.16 -7.06
CA VAL A 148 -4.98 -3.83 -7.26
C VAL A 148 -3.93 -2.83 -7.72
N PRO A 149 -2.76 -2.79 -7.07
CA PRO A 149 -2.36 -3.45 -5.82
C PRO A 149 -2.89 -2.73 -4.56
N SER A 150 -3.12 -3.43 -3.46
CA SER A 150 -3.53 -2.80 -2.21
C SER A 150 -2.40 -1.98 -1.59
N MET A 151 -2.48 -0.66 -1.73
CA MET A 151 -1.51 0.24 -1.10
C MET A 151 -1.71 0.36 0.41
N HIS A 152 -2.91 0.08 0.92
CA HIS A 152 -3.15 -0.04 2.36
C HIS A 152 -2.27 -1.13 2.97
N PHE A 153 -2.28 -2.32 2.36
CA PHE A 153 -1.46 -3.42 2.83
C PHE A 153 0.03 -3.19 2.57
N ALA A 154 0.41 -2.68 1.39
CA ALA A 154 1.80 -2.37 1.05
C ALA A 154 2.46 -1.43 2.08
N TYR A 155 1.78 -0.34 2.47
CA TYR A 155 2.30 0.59 3.47
C TYR A 155 2.31 -0.01 4.87
N ALA A 156 1.29 -0.76 5.23
CA ALA A 156 1.27 -1.44 6.53
C ALA A 156 2.42 -2.45 6.65
N LEU A 157 2.69 -3.21 5.60
CA LEU A 157 3.80 -4.16 5.54
C LEU A 157 5.16 -3.43 5.62
N MET A 158 5.33 -2.35 4.86
CA MET A 158 6.52 -1.49 4.94
C MET A 158 6.74 -0.99 6.36
N ILE A 159 5.72 -0.42 6.99
CA ILE A 159 5.79 0.15 8.34
C ILE A 159 6.15 -0.95 9.34
N GLY A 160 5.42 -2.07 9.33
CA GLY A 160 5.64 -3.16 10.26
C GLY A 160 7.04 -3.75 10.15
N VAL A 161 7.49 -4.07 8.94
CA VAL A 161 8.80 -4.69 8.70
C VAL A 161 9.93 -3.71 9.02
N VAL A 162 9.90 -2.49 8.48
CA VAL A 162 10.97 -1.51 8.71
C VAL A 162 11.06 -1.12 10.18
N ALA A 163 9.92 -0.88 10.85
CA ALA A 163 9.93 -0.60 12.28
C ALA A 163 10.48 -1.79 13.09
N ALA A 164 10.07 -3.01 12.78
CA ALA A 164 10.58 -4.20 13.45
C ALA A 164 12.10 -4.37 13.28
N MET A 165 12.65 -4.06 12.10
CA MET A 165 14.11 -4.10 11.86
C MET A 165 14.86 -3.05 12.68
N LEU A 166 14.28 -1.88 12.91
CA LEU A 166 14.93 -0.74 13.56
C LEU A 166 14.72 -0.68 15.07
N LEU A 167 13.72 -1.35 15.59
CA LEU A 167 13.44 -1.41 17.03
C LEU A 167 14.36 -2.41 17.74
N ARG A 168 14.79 -2.10 18.96
CA ARG A 168 15.69 -2.96 19.75
C ARG A 168 14.94 -4.01 20.55
N ARG A 169 13.79 -3.63 21.15
CA ARG A 169 13.01 -4.51 22.02
C ARG A 169 12.15 -5.46 21.19
N TRP A 170 12.30 -6.74 21.43
CA TRP A 170 11.57 -7.80 20.73
C TRP A 170 10.04 -7.68 20.87
N SER A 171 9.56 -7.32 22.09
CA SER A 171 8.11 -7.09 22.30
C SER A 171 7.55 -5.98 21.39
N MET A 172 8.33 -4.91 21.19
CA MET A 172 7.94 -3.84 20.27
C MET A 172 7.98 -4.29 18.79
N ARG A 173 8.92 -5.18 18.43
CA ARG A 173 8.96 -5.77 17.09
C ARG A 173 7.70 -6.58 16.80
N LEU A 174 7.28 -7.41 17.75
CA LEU A 174 6.03 -8.18 17.63
C LEU A 174 4.83 -7.24 17.52
N LEU A 175 4.75 -6.22 18.37
CA LEU A 175 3.65 -5.26 18.35
C LEU A 175 3.52 -4.57 17.00
N VAL A 176 4.61 -4.07 16.40
CA VAL A 176 4.52 -3.40 15.10
C VAL A 176 4.21 -4.35 13.95
N LEU A 177 4.54 -5.64 14.07
CA LEU A 177 4.18 -6.67 13.09
C LEU A 177 2.69 -7.06 13.16
N THR A 178 1.96 -6.74 14.23
CA THR A 178 0.49 -6.91 14.26
C THR A 178 -0.23 -5.90 13.37
N TYR A 179 0.41 -4.75 13.07
CA TYR A 179 -0.21 -3.71 12.25
C TYR A 179 -0.57 -4.17 10.83
N PRO A 180 0.33 -4.77 10.02
CA PRO A 180 -0.04 -5.31 8.72
C PRO A 180 -1.10 -6.42 8.81
N LEU A 181 -1.11 -7.23 9.87
CA LEU A 181 -2.16 -8.24 10.07
C LEU A 181 -3.53 -7.58 10.31
N LEU A 182 -3.57 -6.54 11.15
CA LEU A 182 -4.79 -5.78 11.39
C LEU A 182 -5.31 -5.12 10.10
N VAL A 183 -4.41 -4.52 9.31
CA VAL A 183 -4.79 -3.92 8.02
C VAL A 183 -5.30 -4.98 7.06
N PHE A 184 -4.65 -6.15 6.97
CA PHE A 184 -5.12 -7.27 6.15
C PHE A 184 -6.55 -7.70 6.51
N VAL A 185 -6.80 -7.91 7.81
CA VAL A 185 -8.15 -8.27 8.31
C VAL A 185 -9.16 -7.16 8.00
N ALA A 186 -8.76 -5.89 8.15
CA ALA A 186 -9.64 -4.78 7.84
C ALA A 186 -10.00 -4.72 6.35
N ILE A 187 -9.03 -4.80 5.44
CA ILE A 187 -9.28 -4.65 3.99
C ILE A 187 -10.08 -5.81 3.39
N VAL A 188 -9.81 -7.05 3.86
CA VAL A 188 -10.50 -8.26 3.39
C VAL A 188 -11.89 -8.35 4.02
N GLY A 189 -11.99 -8.22 5.33
CA GLY A 189 -13.25 -8.40 6.04
C GLY A 189 -14.27 -7.30 5.77
N THR A 190 -13.85 -6.10 5.43
CA THR A 190 -14.74 -5.01 5.00
C THR A 190 -15.00 -5.01 3.48
N ALA A 191 -14.51 -6.04 2.76
CA ALA A 191 -14.63 -6.19 1.30
C ALA A 191 -14.08 -4.99 0.50
N ASN A 192 -13.04 -4.35 1.00
CA ASN A 192 -12.38 -3.28 0.26
C ASN A 192 -11.30 -3.79 -0.69
N HIS A 193 -10.73 -4.96 -0.40
CA HIS A 193 -9.71 -5.60 -1.23
C HIS A 193 -9.85 -7.12 -1.25
N TYR A 194 -9.43 -7.74 -2.34
CA TYR A 194 -9.19 -9.17 -2.47
C TYR A 194 -7.91 -9.58 -1.74
N VAL A 195 -7.74 -10.87 -1.46
CA VAL A 195 -6.49 -11.41 -0.91
C VAL A 195 -5.34 -11.20 -1.90
N LEU A 196 -5.58 -11.37 -3.20
CA LEU A 196 -4.61 -11.12 -4.25
C LEU A 196 -4.17 -9.65 -4.33
N ASP A 197 -5.06 -8.70 -3.99
CA ASP A 197 -4.67 -7.28 -3.92
C ASP A 197 -3.60 -7.05 -2.85
N ALA A 198 -3.75 -7.72 -1.70
CA ALA A 198 -2.77 -7.64 -0.63
C ALA A 198 -1.43 -8.30 -1.05
N ALA A 199 -1.49 -9.46 -1.71
CA ALA A 199 -0.31 -10.13 -2.25
C ALA A 199 0.40 -9.26 -3.30
N ALA A 200 -0.35 -8.62 -4.20
CA ALA A 200 0.19 -7.67 -5.17
C ALA A 200 0.81 -6.44 -4.48
N GLY A 201 0.17 -5.91 -3.43
CA GLY A 201 0.72 -4.82 -2.62
C GLY A 201 2.04 -5.20 -1.94
N ALA A 202 2.13 -6.43 -1.39
CA ALA A 202 3.37 -6.97 -0.84
C ALA A 202 4.47 -7.07 -1.90
N ALA A 203 4.14 -7.57 -3.09
CA ALA A 203 5.08 -7.69 -4.21
C ALA A 203 5.57 -6.32 -4.68
N VAL A 204 4.69 -5.33 -4.80
CA VAL A 204 5.05 -3.96 -5.19
C VAL A 204 6.02 -3.34 -4.19
N ILE A 205 5.75 -3.43 -2.88
CA ILE A 205 6.65 -2.85 -1.89
C ILE A 205 8.00 -3.59 -1.82
N ALA A 206 8.01 -4.91 -1.93
CA ALA A 206 9.24 -5.71 -1.98
C ALA A 206 10.10 -5.35 -3.20
N THR A 207 9.48 -5.25 -4.38
CA THR A 207 10.14 -4.86 -5.62
C THR A 207 10.70 -3.43 -5.53
N ALA A 208 9.96 -2.50 -4.94
CA ALA A 208 10.42 -1.12 -4.73
C ALA A 208 11.64 -1.04 -3.82
N PHE A 209 11.68 -1.83 -2.74
CA PHE A 209 12.87 -1.92 -1.88
C PHE A 209 14.06 -2.52 -2.62
N ALA A 210 13.85 -3.60 -3.39
CA ALA A 210 14.90 -4.23 -4.20
C ALA A 210 15.46 -3.25 -5.25
N ALA A 211 14.60 -2.57 -6.00
CA ALA A 211 15.01 -1.57 -6.99
C ALA A 211 15.81 -0.42 -6.37
N THR A 212 15.34 0.09 -5.21
CA THR A 212 16.06 1.16 -4.49
C THR A 212 17.42 0.69 -3.97
N ALA A 213 17.54 -0.55 -3.52
CA ALA A 213 18.80 -1.14 -3.09
C ALA A 213 19.79 -1.28 -4.25
N LEU A 214 19.34 -1.81 -5.39
CA LEU A 214 20.15 -1.96 -6.60
C LEU A 214 20.64 -0.61 -7.11
N TRP A 215 19.76 0.40 -7.12
CA TRP A 215 20.13 1.77 -7.50
C TRP A 215 21.25 2.32 -6.62
N ARG A 216 21.18 2.15 -5.30
CA ARG A 216 22.24 2.62 -4.37
C ARG A 216 23.57 1.95 -4.65
N VAL A 217 23.60 0.65 -4.89
CA VAL A 217 24.82 -0.10 -5.20
C VAL A 217 25.41 0.37 -6.54
N GLY A 218 24.57 0.49 -7.57
CA GLY A 218 24.99 0.97 -8.88
C GLY A 218 25.58 2.39 -8.83
N TYR A 219 24.90 3.31 -8.14
CA TYR A 219 25.36 4.68 -7.96
C TYR A 219 26.69 4.78 -7.20
N ALA A 220 26.87 3.97 -6.14
CA ALA A 220 28.14 3.92 -5.42
C ALA A 220 29.30 3.44 -6.30
N ARG A 221 29.08 2.43 -7.14
CA ARG A 221 30.09 1.93 -8.09
C ARG A 221 30.51 2.98 -9.12
N ILE A 222 29.54 3.72 -9.68
CA ILE A 222 29.82 4.79 -10.64
C ILE A 222 30.68 5.87 -9.99
N ARG A 223 30.34 6.32 -8.79
CA ARG A 223 31.13 7.34 -8.07
C ARG A 223 32.55 6.91 -7.75
N CYS A 224 32.75 5.65 -7.34
CA CYS A 224 34.08 5.12 -7.10
C CYS A 224 34.90 5.00 -8.38
N ALA A 225 34.28 4.82 -9.54
CA ALA A 225 34.99 4.79 -10.83
C ALA A 225 35.34 6.18 -11.36
N GLU A 226 34.65 7.23 -10.94
CA GLU A 226 34.88 8.62 -11.31
C GLU A 226 35.88 9.33 -10.39
N GLU A 227 36.22 8.77 -9.22
CA GLU A 227 37.24 9.34 -8.33
C GLU A 227 38.64 9.11 -8.93
N PRO A 228 39.36 10.19 -9.36
CA PRO A 228 40.70 10.02 -9.91
C PRO A 228 41.62 9.43 -8.85
N ALA A 229 42.45 8.46 -9.25
CA ALA A 229 43.46 7.88 -8.38
C ALA A 229 44.28 9.00 -7.73
N ALA A 230 44.32 8.99 -6.40
CA ALA A 230 45.12 9.98 -5.67
C ALA A 230 46.55 10.01 -6.27
N PRO A 231 47.15 11.19 -6.56
CA PRO A 231 48.46 11.26 -7.10
C PRO A 231 49.44 10.55 -6.15
N THR A 232 50.10 9.54 -6.64
CA THR A 232 51.19 8.85 -5.92
C THR A 232 52.24 9.90 -5.64
N GLY A 233 52.27 10.36 -4.38
CA GLY A 233 53.27 11.32 -3.93
C GLY A 233 54.66 10.78 -4.23
N LEU A 234 55.38 11.48 -5.13
CA LEU A 234 56.80 11.35 -5.28
C LEU A 234 57.43 11.68 -3.92
N ARG A 235 57.95 10.68 -3.23
CA ARG A 235 58.94 10.87 -2.16
C ARG A 235 60.19 11.41 -2.86
N THR A 236 60.46 12.67 -2.70
CA THR A 236 61.81 13.21 -2.93
C THR A 236 62.60 12.98 -1.66
N ASP A 237 63.55 12.06 -1.72
CA ASP A 237 64.62 11.88 -0.73
C ASP A 237 65.58 13.08 -0.78
#